data_ee0d75b047fc00b518c772c0c9b2cbb2
#
_entry.id   ee0d75b047fc00b518c772c0c9b2cbb2
#
_cell.length_a   1.000
_cell.length_b   1.000
_cell.length_c   1.000
_cell.angle_alpha   90.00
_cell.angle_beta   90.00
_cell.angle_gamma   90.00
#
_symmetry.space_group_name_H-M   'P 1'
#
loop_
_entity.id
_entity.type
_entity.pdbx_description
1 polymer ?
#
loop_
_entity_poly.entity_id
_entity_poly.type
_entity_poly.pdbx_seq_one_letter_code
_entity_poly.pdbx_strand_id
1 'polypeptide(L)'
;TPATSLCGGITKNTMKHDKSYLQIADVVAARSYCKRNKVGAVIVKDNSVIAEGYNGTCYGMPNQCECLNGKTREEVVHAEENALLKVARSTQSCDGATLYLTLSPCLRCARLIVQAGIARVVYRDSYRNLDGLGLLSRCGVTHEQLL
;
A
#
# COMPACT_ATOMS: atom_id res chain seq x y z
N THR A 1 14.67 18.31 4.99
CA THR A 1 15.06 18.88 3.70
C THR A 1 14.45 20.25 3.52
N PRO A 2 15.11 21.16 2.78
CA PRO A 2 14.54 22.48 2.55
C PRO A 2 13.17 22.44 1.90
N ALA A 3 12.92 21.43 1.12
CA ALA A 3 11.63 21.23 0.47
C ALA A 3 10.50 21.01 1.48
N THR A 4 10.81 20.72 2.72
CA THR A 4 9.81 20.43 3.74
C THR A 4 8.84 21.59 3.92
N SER A 5 9.35 22.81 3.91
CA SER A 5 8.51 23.99 4.08
C SER A 5 7.54 24.18 2.91
N LEU A 6 7.96 23.76 1.71
CA LEU A 6 7.12 23.85 0.52
C LEU A 6 6.10 22.72 0.49
N CYS A 7 6.36 21.64 1.18
CA CYS A 7 5.47 20.49 1.22
C CYS A 7 4.12 20.83 1.83
N GLY A 8 4.01 21.93 2.59
CA GLY A 8 2.73 22.33 3.17
C GLY A 8 1.65 22.51 2.11
N GLY A 9 1.97 23.22 1.02
CA GLY A 9 1.02 23.43 -0.06
C GLY A 9 0.77 22.16 -0.87
N ILE A 10 1.83 21.41 -1.17
CA ILE A 10 1.72 20.14 -1.89
C ILE A 10 0.93 19.13 -1.06
N THR A 11 1.21 19.09 0.26
CA THR A 11 0.52 18.20 1.19
C THR A 11 -0.97 18.48 1.20
N LYS A 12 -1.38 19.77 1.21
CA LYS A 12 -2.78 20.14 1.18
C LYS A 12 -3.46 19.64 -0.11
N ASN A 13 -2.80 19.79 -1.28
CA ASN A 13 -3.35 19.30 -2.54
C ASN A 13 -3.44 17.78 -2.55
N THR A 14 -2.42 17.10 -2.06
CA THR A 14 -2.43 15.65 -1.95
C THR A 14 -3.55 15.21 -1.02
N MET A 15 -3.66 15.84 0.15
CA MET A 15 -4.70 15.53 1.13
C MET A 15 -6.11 15.74 0.57
N LYS A 16 -6.27 16.66 -0.33
CA LYS A 16 -7.56 16.92 -0.96
C LYS A 16 -8.12 15.69 -1.67
N HIS A 17 -7.26 14.88 -2.28
CA HIS A 17 -7.66 13.71 -3.03
C HIS A 17 -7.41 12.39 -2.30
N ASP A 18 -6.86 12.43 -1.09
CA ASP A 18 -6.54 11.24 -0.32
C ASP A 18 -7.76 10.35 -0.12
N LYS A 19 -8.89 10.96 0.19
CA LYS A 19 -10.12 10.21 0.43
C LYS A 19 -10.57 9.45 -0.83
N SER A 20 -10.47 10.09 -1.99
CA SER A 20 -10.82 9.46 -3.26
C SER A 20 -9.92 8.27 -3.57
N TYR A 21 -8.62 8.44 -3.41
CA TYR A 21 -7.67 7.35 -3.67
C TYR A 21 -7.84 6.21 -2.67
N LEU A 22 -8.15 6.52 -1.42
CA LEU A 22 -8.42 5.49 -0.44
C LEU A 22 -9.71 4.72 -0.76
N GLN A 23 -10.72 5.39 -1.31
CA GLN A 23 -11.92 4.73 -1.79
C GLN A 23 -11.62 3.79 -2.95
N ILE A 24 -10.71 4.18 -3.86
CA ILE A 24 -10.27 3.30 -4.94
C ILE A 24 -9.59 2.06 -4.36
N ALA A 25 -8.73 2.24 -3.36
CA ALA A 25 -8.09 1.11 -2.69
C ALA A 25 -9.13 0.16 -2.09
N ASP A 26 -10.20 0.71 -1.53
CA ASP A 26 -11.27 -0.09 -0.95
C ASP A 26 -12.02 -0.90 -2.03
N VAL A 27 -12.30 -0.29 -3.17
CA VAL A 27 -12.91 -0.98 -4.31
C VAL A 27 -12.00 -2.11 -4.81
N VAL A 28 -10.70 -1.85 -4.89
CA VAL A 28 -9.71 -2.85 -5.31
C VAL A 28 -9.66 -4.01 -4.29
N ALA A 29 -9.75 -3.70 -3.00
CA ALA A 29 -9.76 -4.72 -1.95
C ALA A 29 -10.89 -5.73 -2.13
N ALA A 30 -12.03 -5.28 -2.64
CA ALA A 30 -13.19 -6.15 -2.85
C ALA A 30 -12.92 -7.24 -3.90
N ARG A 31 -11.88 -7.09 -4.72
CA ARG A 31 -11.48 -8.11 -5.69
C ARG A 31 -10.78 -9.29 -5.06
N SER A 32 -10.27 -9.14 -3.83
CA SER A 32 -9.58 -10.23 -3.15
C SER A 32 -10.56 -11.36 -2.80
N TYR A 33 -10.10 -12.59 -2.99
CA TYR A 33 -10.85 -13.79 -2.60
C TYR A 33 -10.35 -14.35 -1.27
N CYS A 34 -9.41 -13.68 -0.62
CA CYS A 34 -8.95 -14.08 0.71
C CYS A 34 -10.06 -13.86 1.74
N LYS A 35 -10.22 -14.80 2.67
CA LYS A 35 -11.33 -14.76 3.63
C LYS A 35 -10.97 -14.02 4.90
N ARG A 36 -9.71 -14.11 5.36
CA ARG A 36 -9.30 -13.47 6.61
C ARG A 36 -9.31 -11.96 6.51
N ASN A 37 -8.68 -11.44 5.46
CA ASN A 37 -8.63 -10.01 5.20
C ASN A 37 -8.63 -9.78 3.70
N LYS A 38 -9.37 -8.77 3.28
CA LYS A 38 -9.32 -8.28 1.90
C LYS A 38 -8.66 -6.91 1.96
N VAL A 39 -7.49 -6.81 1.36
CA VAL A 39 -6.68 -5.60 1.41
C VAL A 39 -6.49 -5.06 0.00
N GLY A 40 -6.58 -3.76 -0.14
CA GLY A 40 -6.34 -3.07 -1.40
C GLY A 40 -5.25 -2.04 -1.27
N ALA A 41 -4.51 -1.85 -2.34
CA ALA A 41 -3.41 -0.88 -2.43
C ALA A 41 -3.50 -0.12 -3.74
N VAL A 42 -3.25 1.18 -3.67
CA VAL A 42 -3.21 2.06 -4.85
C VAL A 42 -1.96 2.91 -4.77
N ILE A 43 -1.19 2.96 -5.85
CA ILE A 43 -0.01 3.82 -5.93
C ILE A 43 -0.33 4.99 -6.85
N VAL A 44 -0.12 6.19 -6.33
CA VAL A 44 -0.42 7.45 -7.02
C VAL A 44 0.85 8.27 -7.17
N LYS A 45 1.08 8.76 -8.37
CA LYS A 45 2.20 9.64 -8.66
C LYS A 45 1.72 10.74 -9.60
N ASP A 46 2.07 11.99 -9.29
CA ASP A 46 1.66 13.15 -10.08
C ASP A 46 0.14 13.18 -10.32
N ASN A 47 -0.62 12.92 -9.26
CA ASN A 47 -2.09 12.87 -9.27
C ASN A 47 -2.69 11.82 -10.21
N SER A 48 -1.93 10.79 -10.53
CA SER A 48 -2.41 9.68 -11.37
C SER A 48 -2.17 8.36 -10.69
N VAL A 49 -3.17 7.48 -10.75
CA VAL A 49 -3.00 6.10 -10.30
C VAL A 49 -2.10 5.39 -11.30
N ILE A 50 -0.95 4.88 -10.83
CA ILE A 50 -0.01 4.16 -11.69
C ILE A 50 -0.05 2.65 -11.47
N ALA A 51 -0.60 2.20 -10.36
CA ALA A 51 -0.79 0.76 -10.11
C ALA A 51 -1.78 0.56 -8.97
N GLU A 52 -2.41 -0.61 -8.98
CA GLU A 52 -3.22 -1.07 -7.87
C GLU A 52 -2.92 -2.54 -7.60
N GLY A 53 -3.24 -3.00 -6.40
CA GLY A 53 -3.05 -4.39 -6.03
C GLY A 53 -4.00 -4.82 -4.92
N TYR A 54 -4.29 -6.09 -4.87
CA TYR A 54 -5.04 -6.71 -3.77
C TYR A 54 -4.34 -8.01 -3.38
N ASN A 55 -4.59 -8.48 -2.17
CA ASN A 55 -3.93 -9.68 -1.68
C ASN A 55 -4.50 -10.94 -2.33
N GLY A 56 -3.62 -11.87 -2.66
CA GLY A 56 -4.00 -13.14 -3.29
C GLY A 56 -2.79 -14.03 -3.49
N THR A 57 -3.04 -15.25 -3.93
CA THR A 57 -1.99 -16.22 -4.21
C THR A 57 -1.21 -15.85 -5.47
N CYS A 58 -0.03 -16.42 -5.62
CA CYS A 58 0.80 -16.21 -6.81
C CYS A 58 0.09 -16.67 -8.07
N TYR A 59 0.46 -16.08 -9.20
CA TYR A 59 -0.04 -16.53 -10.50
C TYR A 59 0.19 -18.03 -10.68
N GLY A 60 -0.82 -18.70 -11.19
CA GLY A 60 -0.74 -20.15 -11.46
C GLY A 60 -1.14 -21.01 -10.29
N MET A 61 -1.39 -20.42 -9.13
CA MET A 61 -1.86 -21.16 -7.97
C MET A 61 -3.37 -21.07 -7.81
N PRO A 62 -4.01 -22.05 -7.14
CA PRO A 62 -5.44 -21.95 -6.85
C PRO A 62 -5.76 -20.72 -6.02
N ASN A 63 -6.94 -20.16 -6.21
CA ASN A 63 -7.41 -18.98 -5.48
C ASN A 63 -7.84 -19.36 -4.06
N GLN A 64 -6.86 -19.76 -3.25
CA GLN A 64 -7.11 -20.25 -1.90
C GLN A 64 -6.03 -19.68 -0.98
N CYS A 65 -6.38 -18.61 -0.27
CA CYS A 65 -5.42 -17.90 0.57
C CYS A 65 -5.15 -18.60 1.90
N GLU A 66 -6.10 -19.35 2.42
CA GLU A 66 -6.00 -19.92 3.76
C GLU A 66 -5.80 -21.43 3.72
N CYS A 67 -5.04 -21.92 4.72
CA CYS A 67 -4.93 -23.33 5.00
C CYS A 67 -6.20 -23.84 5.69
N LEU A 68 -6.31 -25.15 5.86
CA LEU A 68 -7.45 -25.78 6.54
C LEU A 68 -7.65 -25.24 7.96
N ASN A 69 -6.57 -24.84 8.62
CA ASN A 69 -6.62 -24.26 9.97
C ASN A 69 -6.91 -22.74 9.98
N GLY A 70 -7.24 -22.16 8.84
CA GLY A 70 -7.56 -20.74 8.73
C GLY A 70 -6.37 -19.80 8.63
N LYS A 71 -5.15 -20.31 8.71
CA LYS A 71 -3.95 -19.47 8.56
C LYS A 71 -3.72 -19.12 7.11
N THR A 72 -3.25 -17.90 6.86
CA THR A 72 -2.88 -17.46 5.52
C THR A 72 -1.68 -18.25 5.02
N ARG A 73 -1.77 -18.74 3.78
CA ARG A 73 -0.67 -19.47 3.14
C ARG A 73 0.50 -18.53 2.87
N GLU A 74 1.72 -19.07 2.86
CA GLU A 74 2.93 -18.30 2.59
C GLU A 74 2.97 -17.79 1.15
N GLU A 75 2.28 -18.45 0.23
CA GLU A 75 2.23 -18.06 -1.18
C GLU A 75 1.33 -16.85 -1.43
N VAL A 76 0.63 -16.36 -0.42
CA VAL A 76 -0.20 -15.17 -0.56
C VAL A 76 0.69 -13.94 -0.63
N VAL A 77 0.52 -13.19 -1.72
CA VAL A 77 1.20 -11.92 -1.94
C VAL A 77 0.32 -10.81 -1.37
N HIS A 78 0.90 -9.92 -0.59
CA HIS A 78 0.15 -8.82 0.01
C HIS A 78 -0.22 -7.78 -1.04
N ALA A 79 -1.25 -6.99 -0.75
CA ALA A 79 -1.76 -5.98 -1.69
C ALA A 79 -0.66 -4.98 -2.10
N GLU A 80 0.10 -4.47 -1.15
CA GLU A 80 1.18 -3.53 -1.42
C GLU A 80 2.29 -4.16 -2.24
N GLU A 81 2.63 -5.43 -1.98
CA GLU A 81 3.61 -6.15 -2.81
C GLU A 81 3.13 -6.24 -4.25
N ASN A 82 1.86 -6.62 -4.46
CA ASN A 82 1.30 -6.73 -5.80
C ASN A 82 1.33 -5.38 -6.54
N ALA A 83 0.98 -4.31 -5.86
CA ALA A 83 1.01 -2.98 -6.47
C ALA A 83 2.43 -2.57 -6.85
N LEU A 84 3.40 -2.76 -5.94
CA LEU A 84 4.80 -2.43 -6.19
C LEU A 84 5.37 -3.24 -7.34
N LEU A 85 5.05 -4.53 -7.42
CA LEU A 85 5.54 -5.40 -8.47
C LEU A 85 4.93 -5.06 -9.83
N LYS A 86 3.70 -4.59 -9.87
CA LYS A 86 3.11 -4.09 -11.12
C LYS A 86 3.89 -2.90 -11.65
N VAL A 87 4.29 -1.99 -10.78
CA VAL A 87 5.13 -0.85 -11.17
C VAL A 87 6.47 -1.35 -11.69
N ALA A 88 7.07 -2.36 -11.03
CA ALA A 88 8.33 -2.93 -11.46
C ALA A 88 8.26 -3.55 -12.86
N ARG A 89 7.08 -4.00 -13.28
CA ARG A 89 6.86 -4.58 -14.61
C ARG A 89 6.45 -3.55 -15.65
N SER A 90 6.40 -2.29 -15.28
CA SER A 90 5.97 -1.19 -16.15
C SER A 90 7.14 -0.25 -16.43
N THR A 91 6.86 0.82 -17.17
CA THR A 91 7.83 1.89 -17.38
C THR A 91 7.74 2.97 -16.30
N GLN A 92 6.82 2.82 -15.33
CA GLN A 92 6.64 3.77 -14.23
C GLN A 92 7.65 3.51 -13.11
N SER A 93 7.72 4.46 -12.19
CA SER A 93 8.58 4.37 -11.01
C SER A 93 7.77 4.74 -9.77
N CYS A 94 8.03 4.05 -8.67
CA CYS A 94 7.45 4.37 -7.38
C CYS A 94 8.13 5.56 -6.70
N ASP A 95 9.24 6.04 -7.23
CA ASP A 95 10.04 7.06 -6.57
C ASP A 95 9.22 8.35 -6.36
N GLY A 96 9.09 8.75 -5.10
CA GLY A 96 8.31 9.93 -4.73
C GLY A 96 6.81 9.73 -4.72
N ALA A 97 6.32 8.51 -4.98
CA ALA A 97 4.88 8.25 -5.04
C ALA A 97 4.23 8.14 -3.66
N THR A 98 2.90 8.16 -3.65
CA THR A 98 2.09 7.92 -2.46
C THR A 98 1.39 6.58 -2.60
N LEU A 99 1.40 5.80 -1.52
CA LEU A 99 0.74 4.50 -1.44
C LEU A 99 -0.48 4.61 -0.54
N TYR A 100 -1.63 4.24 -1.06
CA TYR A 100 -2.89 4.22 -0.32
C TYR A 100 -3.25 2.78 0.00
N LEU A 101 -3.50 2.48 1.28
CA LEU A 101 -3.77 1.14 1.77
C LEU A 101 -5.04 1.09 2.58
N THR A 102 -5.81 0.04 2.43
CA THR A 102 -6.96 -0.17 3.32
C THR A 102 -6.52 -0.66 4.69
N LEU A 103 -5.34 -1.29 4.78
CA LEU A 103 -4.75 -1.77 6.03
C LEU A 103 -3.28 -1.39 6.06
N SER A 104 -2.81 -0.89 7.22
CA SER A 104 -1.40 -0.47 7.37
C SER A 104 -0.45 -1.64 7.10
N PRO A 105 0.77 -1.36 6.60
CA PRO A 105 1.67 -2.42 6.16
C PRO A 105 2.29 -3.18 7.33
N CYS A 106 2.54 -4.47 7.11
CA CYS A 106 3.38 -5.26 8.01
C CYS A 106 4.86 -4.86 7.82
N LEU A 107 5.72 -5.35 8.70
CA LEU A 107 7.15 -5.01 8.64
C LEU A 107 7.78 -5.39 7.30
N ARG A 108 7.45 -6.58 6.80
CA ARG A 108 8.01 -7.04 5.51
C ARG A 108 7.62 -6.13 4.36
N CYS A 109 6.35 -5.74 4.30
CA CYS A 109 5.89 -4.82 3.24
C CYS A 109 6.47 -3.42 3.43
N ALA A 110 6.62 -2.95 4.66
CA ALA A 110 7.23 -1.65 4.93
C ALA A 110 8.66 -1.58 4.37
N ARG A 111 9.42 -2.67 4.48
CA ARG A 111 10.76 -2.75 3.89
C ARG A 111 10.73 -2.52 2.40
N LEU A 112 9.77 -3.15 1.71
CA LEU A 112 9.62 -3.02 0.27
C LEU A 112 9.18 -1.60 -0.11
N ILE A 113 8.29 -1.02 0.66
CA ILE A 113 7.81 0.35 0.45
C ILE A 113 8.98 1.34 0.51
N VAL A 114 9.81 1.22 1.54
CA VAL A 114 10.99 2.09 1.69
C VAL A 114 11.93 1.93 0.51
N GLN A 115 12.27 0.69 0.15
CA GLN A 115 13.24 0.42 -0.92
C GLN A 115 12.71 0.80 -2.30
N ALA A 116 11.40 0.82 -2.49
CA ALA A 116 10.78 1.23 -3.75
C ALA A 116 10.78 2.75 -3.96
N GLY A 117 11.09 3.52 -2.91
CA GLY A 117 11.12 4.98 -3.02
C GLY A 117 9.80 5.67 -2.75
N ILE A 118 8.83 4.98 -2.18
CA ILE A 118 7.55 5.58 -1.78
C ILE A 118 7.83 6.68 -0.75
N ALA A 119 7.24 7.87 -0.97
CA ALA A 119 7.46 9.01 -0.10
C ALA A 119 6.45 9.10 1.03
N ARG A 120 5.23 8.59 0.80
CA ARG A 120 4.12 8.78 1.73
C ARG A 120 3.19 7.58 1.69
N VAL A 121 2.69 7.16 2.86
CA VAL A 121 1.71 6.09 2.98
C VAL A 121 0.47 6.63 3.69
N VAL A 122 -0.70 6.40 3.10
CA VAL A 122 -1.99 6.75 3.72
C VAL A 122 -2.77 5.45 3.88
N TYR A 123 -3.25 5.19 5.08
CA TYR A 123 -3.98 3.95 5.36
C TYR A 123 -5.27 4.24 6.12
N ARG A 124 -6.25 3.35 5.97
CA ARG A 124 -7.54 3.48 6.64
C ARG A 124 -7.53 2.77 7.99
N ASP A 125 -7.24 1.48 7.97
CA ASP A 125 -7.28 0.64 9.17
C ASP A 125 -5.87 0.33 9.63
N SER A 126 -5.69 0.32 10.96
CA SER A 126 -4.39 0.03 11.54
C SER A 126 -4.24 -1.48 11.76
N TYR A 127 -3.13 -2.03 11.28
CA TYR A 127 -2.76 -3.40 11.55
C TYR A 127 -2.39 -3.52 13.04
N ARG A 128 -2.66 -4.68 13.62
CA ARG A 128 -2.41 -4.92 15.04
C ARG A 128 -0.94 -4.71 15.41
N ASN A 129 -0.03 -5.17 14.58
CA ASN A 129 1.41 -4.96 14.76
C ASN A 129 1.83 -3.67 14.06
N LEU A 130 2.38 -2.74 14.82
CA LEU A 130 2.77 -1.41 14.32
C LEU A 130 4.25 -1.33 13.89
N ASP A 131 4.96 -2.45 13.85
CA ASP A 131 6.39 -2.46 13.49
C ASP A 131 6.62 -1.91 12.08
N GLY A 132 5.70 -2.18 11.17
CA GLY A 132 5.79 -1.64 9.81
C GLY A 132 5.75 -0.12 9.78
N LEU A 133 4.80 0.48 10.48
CA LEU A 133 4.71 1.94 10.57
C LEU A 133 5.94 2.53 11.26
N GLY A 134 6.45 1.84 12.29
CA GLY A 134 7.68 2.27 12.97
C GLY A 134 8.87 2.30 12.02
N LEU A 135 9.00 1.32 11.14
CA LEU A 135 10.07 1.31 10.15
C LEU A 135 9.93 2.46 9.18
N LEU A 136 8.72 2.72 8.68
CA LEU A 136 8.48 3.86 7.78
C LEU A 136 8.95 5.16 8.42
N SER A 137 8.61 5.38 9.69
CA SER A 137 9.04 6.58 10.41
C SER A 137 10.56 6.69 10.50
N ARG A 138 11.23 5.59 10.86
CA ARG A 138 12.70 5.59 10.99
C ARG A 138 13.39 5.85 9.66
N CYS A 139 12.77 5.50 8.55
CA CYS A 139 13.34 5.66 7.21
C CYS A 139 12.87 6.93 6.51
N GLY A 140 12.14 7.80 7.20
CA GLY A 140 11.73 9.08 6.64
C GLY A 140 10.53 9.03 5.70
N VAL A 141 9.80 7.92 5.66
CA VAL A 141 8.56 7.82 4.90
C VAL A 141 7.42 8.33 5.78
N THR A 142 6.73 9.36 5.32
CA THR A 142 5.60 9.88 6.09
C THR A 142 4.41 8.93 5.98
N HIS A 143 3.64 8.83 7.04
CA HIS A 143 2.43 8.03 7.01
C HIS A 143 1.35 8.68 7.85
N GLU A 144 0.10 8.47 7.46
CA GLU A 144 -1.03 8.97 8.23
C GLU A 144 -2.24 8.06 8.05
N GLN A 145 -3.04 8.00 9.10
CA GLN A 145 -4.29 7.26 9.08
C GLN A 145 -5.42 8.20 8.69
N LEU A 146 -6.24 7.77 7.75
CA LEU A 146 -7.40 8.53 7.30
C LEU A 146 -8.64 7.65 7.43
N LEU A 147 -9.56 8.05 8.30
CA LEU A 147 -10.80 7.30 8.56
C LEU A 147 -11.95 7.73 7.65
#